data_f1b3ed3466ac22270f41a29e09c483df
#
_entry.id   f1b3ed3466ac22270f41a29e09c483df
#
_cell.length_a   1.000
_cell.length_b   1.000
_cell.length_c   1.000
_cell.angle_alpha   90.00
_cell.angle_beta   90.00
_cell.angle_gamma   90.00
#
_symmetry.space_group_name_H-M   'P 1'
#
loop_
_entity.id
_entity.type
_entity.pdbx_description
1 polymer ?
#
loop_
_entity_poly.entity_id
_entity_poly.type
_entity_poly.pdbx_seq_one_letter_code
_entity_poly.pdbx_strand_id
1 'polypeptide(L)'
;MDNEALNTKLYEKLFTEQEKFKGWLLTQPPEEILNHAYEYTIREDIVLAMEYHDVSDEQAKALLSSPAPLAEIFQAFEKIEGDHMDTIRSCIESRANDIIQEQAEALRNLPVYNKTTAHAEEHGERDQYRASMQANIMCRTAIEDAIHDHYRDNRLDPAGVQDVLKRFGVERTCYVLAATVQDKDWDGRISSSNKQWAKGIEIPQDKTAWNSASYRRFIVGNAHPGLVDLFVNQVRKEVELMKERKSSVLKKLKEVQSENPPKTATSPKKEAVL
;
A
#
# COMPACT_ATOMS: atom_id res chain seq x y z
N MET A 1 -50.97 -27.66 -5.28
CA MET A 1 -50.24 -26.82 -6.23
C MET A 1 -48.81 -27.28 -6.16
N ASP A 2 -48.17 -27.51 -7.29
CA ASP A 2 -46.78 -27.96 -7.36
C ASP A 2 -45.84 -26.84 -6.85
N ASN A 3 -44.66 -27.18 -6.28
CA ASN A 3 -43.70 -26.26 -5.74
C ASN A 3 -43.30 -25.22 -6.80
N GLU A 4 -43.03 -25.66 -8.03
CA GLU A 4 -42.72 -24.81 -9.17
C GLU A 4 -43.79 -23.76 -9.44
N ALA A 5 -45.08 -24.18 -9.41
CA ALA A 5 -46.20 -23.26 -9.63
C ALA A 5 -46.38 -22.24 -8.49
N LEU A 6 -45.99 -22.59 -7.25
CA LEU A 6 -45.99 -21.65 -6.13
C LEU A 6 -44.83 -20.62 -6.24
N ASN A 7 -43.63 -21.09 -6.59
CA ASN A 7 -42.47 -20.20 -6.77
C ASN A 7 -42.66 -19.26 -7.96
N THR A 8 -43.25 -19.74 -9.07
CA THR A 8 -43.61 -18.87 -10.21
C THR A 8 -44.59 -17.77 -9.78
N LYS A 9 -45.62 -18.10 -9.03
CA LYS A 9 -46.58 -17.11 -8.53
C LYS A 9 -45.95 -16.11 -7.56
N LEU A 10 -45.02 -16.58 -6.72
CA LEU A 10 -44.29 -15.71 -5.82
C LEU A 10 -43.38 -14.72 -6.61
N TYR A 11 -42.63 -15.25 -7.57
CA TYR A 11 -41.83 -14.42 -8.46
C TYR A 11 -42.67 -13.34 -9.16
N GLU A 12 -43.79 -13.70 -9.78
CA GLU A 12 -44.69 -12.75 -10.45
C GLU A 12 -45.21 -11.68 -9.48
N LYS A 13 -45.47 -12.05 -8.24
CA LYS A 13 -45.92 -11.09 -7.22
C LYS A 13 -44.84 -10.14 -6.80
N LEU A 14 -43.61 -10.61 -6.55
CA LEU A 14 -42.46 -9.78 -6.21
C LEU A 14 -42.09 -8.86 -7.37
N PHE A 15 -42.05 -9.37 -8.60
CA PHE A 15 -41.82 -8.59 -9.80
C PHE A 15 -42.86 -7.49 -9.99
N THR A 16 -44.14 -7.81 -9.79
CA THR A 16 -45.23 -6.82 -9.89
C THR A 16 -45.09 -5.73 -8.82
N GLU A 17 -44.64 -6.06 -7.62
CA GLU A 17 -44.40 -5.09 -6.54
C GLU A 17 -43.21 -4.19 -6.89
N GLN A 18 -42.14 -4.74 -7.46
CA GLN A 18 -40.98 -3.99 -7.92
C GLN A 18 -41.35 -3.01 -9.05
N GLU A 19 -42.11 -3.43 -10.03
CA GLU A 19 -42.54 -2.55 -11.12
C GLU A 19 -43.43 -1.40 -10.63
N LYS A 20 -44.28 -1.65 -9.61
CA LYS A 20 -45.06 -0.57 -8.97
C LYS A 20 -44.17 0.43 -8.24
N PHE A 21 -43.13 -0.05 -7.53
CA PHE A 21 -42.18 0.80 -6.83
C PHE A 21 -41.37 1.63 -7.81
N LYS A 22 -40.89 1.04 -8.89
CA LYS A 22 -40.21 1.73 -10.00
C LYS A 22 -41.09 2.80 -10.64
N GLY A 23 -42.35 2.45 -10.95
CA GLY A 23 -43.33 3.40 -11.49
C GLY A 23 -43.55 4.59 -10.57
N TRP A 24 -43.62 4.37 -9.26
CA TRP A 24 -43.73 5.43 -8.26
C TRP A 24 -42.44 6.28 -8.23
N LEU A 25 -41.24 5.66 -8.20
CA LEU A 25 -39.98 6.39 -8.21
C LEU A 25 -39.84 7.34 -9.40
N LEU A 26 -40.25 6.89 -10.58
CA LEU A 26 -40.19 7.73 -11.81
C LEU A 26 -41.10 8.98 -11.75
N THR A 27 -42.01 9.04 -10.80
CA THR A 27 -42.85 10.25 -10.55
C THR A 27 -42.25 11.17 -9.51
N GLN A 28 -41.18 10.79 -8.83
CA GLN A 28 -40.58 11.56 -7.75
C GLN A 28 -39.53 12.57 -8.28
N PRO A 29 -39.24 13.63 -7.51
CA PRO A 29 -38.12 14.52 -7.79
C PRO A 29 -36.79 13.77 -7.81
N PRO A 30 -35.77 14.24 -8.55
CA PRO A 30 -34.46 13.56 -8.63
C PRO A 30 -33.81 13.26 -7.27
N GLU A 31 -33.98 14.12 -6.29
CA GLU A 31 -33.46 13.97 -4.94
C GLU A 31 -34.10 12.78 -4.23
N GLU A 32 -35.43 12.60 -4.35
CA GLU A 32 -36.13 11.44 -3.78
C GLU A 32 -35.79 10.16 -4.50
N ILE A 33 -35.54 10.19 -5.81
CA ILE A 33 -35.06 9.00 -6.55
C ILE A 33 -33.70 8.55 -5.99
N LEU A 34 -32.81 9.49 -5.70
CA LEU A 34 -31.49 9.18 -5.12
C LEU A 34 -31.60 8.62 -3.70
N ASN A 35 -32.51 9.13 -2.88
CA ASN A 35 -32.76 8.64 -1.52
C ASN A 35 -33.22 7.17 -1.51
N HIS A 36 -33.94 6.73 -2.54
CA HIS A 36 -34.45 5.38 -2.67
C HIS A 36 -33.64 4.48 -3.62
N ALA A 37 -32.52 4.98 -4.17
CA ALA A 37 -31.73 4.21 -5.14
C ALA A 37 -31.21 2.91 -4.58
N TYR A 38 -30.80 2.90 -3.31
CA TYR A 38 -30.34 1.69 -2.61
C TYR A 38 -31.48 0.68 -2.44
N GLU A 39 -32.62 1.11 -1.93
CA GLU A 39 -33.81 0.26 -1.79
C GLU A 39 -34.20 -0.35 -3.14
N TYR A 40 -34.21 0.45 -4.21
CA TYR A 40 -34.51 -0.02 -5.55
C TYR A 40 -33.57 -1.15 -6.01
N THR A 41 -32.26 -0.96 -5.82
CA THR A 41 -31.25 -1.94 -6.24
C THR A 41 -31.40 -3.26 -5.47
N ILE A 42 -31.54 -3.19 -4.13
CA ILE A 42 -31.69 -4.40 -3.32
C ILE A 42 -32.98 -5.15 -3.63
N ARG A 43 -34.09 -4.43 -3.88
CA ARG A 43 -35.33 -5.07 -4.29
C ARG A 43 -35.20 -5.77 -5.65
N GLU A 44 -34.46 -5.23 -6.61
CA GLU A 44 -34.14 -5.91 -7.87
C GLU A 44 -33.34 -7.18 -7.63
N ASP A 45 -32.32 -7.13 -6.75
CA ASP A 45 -31.49 -8.28 -6.39
C ASP A 45 -32.32 -9.38 -5.72
N ILE A 46 -33.30 -9.03 -4.87
CA ILE A 46 -34.24 -9.99 -4.27
C ILE A 46 -35.10 -10.69 -5.34
N VAL A 47 -35.63 -9.94 -6.30
CA VAL A 47 -36.41 -10.51 -7.42
C VAL A 47 -35.53 -11.43 -8.26
N LEU A 48 -34.28 -10.98 -8.58
CA LEU A 48 -33.31 -11.77 -9.35
C LEU A 48 -32.92 -13.06 -8.61
N ALA A 49 -32.77 -13.02 -7.28
CA ALA A 49 -32.47 -14.21 -6.48
C ALA A 49 -33.52 -15.30 -6.63
N MET A 50 -34.80 -14.94 -6.82
CA MET A 50 -35.87 -15.89 -7.04
C MET A 50 -35.86 -16.57 -8.43
N GLU A 51 -35.07 -16.07 -9.38
CA GLU A 51 -34.84 -16.77 -10.66
C GLU A 51 -33.92 -17.99 -10.50
N TYR A 52 -33.09 -17.99 -9.45
CA TYR A 52 -32.06 -19.02 -9.23
C TYR A 52 -32.29 -19.86 -7.97
N HIS A 53 -33.26 -19.46 -7.12
CA HIS A 53 -33.53 -20.10 -5.83
C HIS A 53 -35.02 -20.29 -5.58
N ASP A 54 -35.45 -21.52 -5.64
CA ASP A 54 -36.80 -21.92 -5.18
C ASP A 54 -36.82 -22.00 -3.66
N VAL A 55 -37.89 -21.46 -3.06
CA VAL A 55 -38.19 -21.64 -1.64
C VAL A 55 -39.14 -22.85 -1.46
N SER A 56 -39.26 -23.34 -0.23
CA SER A 56 -40.19 -24.44 0.06
C SER A 56 -41.66 -24.02 -0.11
N ASP A 57 -42.55 -25.00 -0.32
CA ASP A 57 -44.01 -24.78 -0.42
C ASP A 57 -44.56 -23.92 0.72
N GLU A 58 -44.12 -24.19 1.95
CA GLU A 58 -44.58 -23.48 3.14
C GLU A 58 -44.09 -22.03 3.13
N GLN A 59 -42.84 -21.80 2.74
CA GLN A 59 -42.24 -20.47 2.62
C GLN A 59 -42.91 -19.67 1.50
N ALA A 60 -43.13 -20.28 0.33
CA ALA A 60 -43.80 -19.62 -0.79
C ALA A 60 -45.24 -19.21 -0.40
N LYS A 61 -46.01 -20.10 0.26
CA LYS A 61 -47.35 -19.78 0.75
C LYS A 61 -47.35 -18.66 1.79
N ALA A 62 -46.40 -18.66 2.71
CA ALA A 62 -46.24 -17.61 3.71
C ALA A 62 -46.00 -16.24 3.06
N LEU A 63 -45.04 -16.14 2.12
CA LEU A 63 -44.76 -14.90 1.41
C LEU A 63 -45.89 -14.48 0.49
N LEU A 64 -46.58 -15.39 -0.16
CA LEU A 64 -47.77 -15.10 -0.96
C LEU A 64 -48.91 -14.53 -0.12
N SER A 65 -48.99 -14.84 1.17
CA SER A 65 -50.03 -14.31 2.07
C SER A 65 -49.78 -12.87 2.51
N SER A 66 -48.54 -12.39 2.45
CA SER A 66 -48.20 -10.99 2.76
C SER A 66 -48.73 -10.05 1.69
N PRO A 67 -49.24 -8.86 2.03
CA PRO A 67 -49.64 -7.83 1.06
C PRO A 67 -48.47 -7.21 0.28
N ALA A 68 -47.29 -7.15 0.87
CA ALA A 68 -46.08 -6.51 0.30
C ALA A 68 -44.81 -7.33 0.64
N PRO A 69 -44.67 -8.57 0.12
CA PRO A 69 -43.58 -9.46 0.50
C PRO A 69 -42.21 -8.93 0.11
N LEU A 70 -42.07 -8.22 -1.00
CA LEU A 70 -40.80 -7.65 -1.42
C LEU A 70 -40.28 -6.54 -0.46
N ALA A 71 -41.19 -5.65 -0.02
CA ALA A 71 -40.86 -4.62 0.96
C ALA A 71 -40.47 -5.22 2.32
N GLU A 72 -41.19 -6.29 2.74
CA GLU A 72 -40.89 -6.98 4.01
C GLU A 72 -39.55 -7.71 3.98
N ILE A 73 -39.18 -8.34 2.85
CA ILE A 73 -37.88 -8.98 2.67
C ILE A 73 -36.79 -7.93 2.67
N PHE A 74 -36.97 -6.80 1.99
CA PHE A 74 -36.02 -5.67 2.02
C PHE A 74 -35.82 -5.15 3.45
N GLN A 75 -36.87 -4.92 4.23
CA GLN A 75 -36.77 -4.48 5.62
C GLN A 75 -36.05 -5.48 6.52
N ALA A 76 -36.20 -6.79 6.24
CA ALA A 76 -35.50 -7.85 6.95
C ALA A 76 -34.01 -7.86 6.59
N PHE A 77 -33.67 -7.66 5.31
CA PHE A 77 -32.32 -7.55 4.81
C PHE A 77 -31.60 -6.34 5.41
N GLU A 78 -32.25 -5.17 5.44
CA GLU A 78 -31.71 -3.94 6.02
C GLU A 78 -31.31 -4.10 7.50
N LYS A 79 -32.04 -4.93 8.25
CA LYS A 79 -31.70 -5.22 9.66
C LYS A 79 -30.50 -6.15 9.83
N ILE A 80 -30.19 -6.97 8.82
CA ILE A 80 -29.08 -7.92 8.83
C ILE A 80 -27.78 -7.22 8.39
N GLU A 81 -27.88 -6.16 7.61
CA GLU A 81 -26.76 -5.43 7.01
C GLU A 81 -26.01 -4.53 8.03
N GLY A 82 -25.80 -5.03 9.26
CA GLY A 82 -25.09 -4.28 10.30
C GLY A 82 -23.62 -3.94 9.98
N ASP A 83 -23.00 -4.59 8.97
CA ASP A 83 -21.56 -4.49 8.70
C ASP A 83 -21.19 -3.68 7.43
N HIS A 84 -22.17 -3.08 6.74
CA HIS A 84 -21.88 -2.35 5.49
C HIS A 84 -20.92 -1.17 5.70
N MET A 85 -21.15 -0.38 6.75
CA MET A 85 -20.28 0.76 7.10
C MET A 85 -18.89 0.31 7.56
N ASP A 86 -18.79 -0.83 8.23
CA ASP A 86 -17.49 -1.40 8.63
C ASP A 86 -16.74 -1.94 7.41
N THR A 87 -17.45 -2.53 6.45
CA THR A 87 -16.89 -2.94 5.16
C THR A 87 -16.38 -1.73 4.37
N ILE A 88 -17.15 -0.65 4.29
CA ILE A 88 -16.74 0.61 3.63
C ILE A 88 -15.50 1.17 4.33
N ARG A 89 -15.46 1.22 5.67
CA ARG A 89 -14.30 1.67 6.44
C ARG A 89 -13.07 0.84 6.11
N SER A 90 -13.20 -0.49 6.14
CA SER A 90 -12.11 -1.41 5.78
C SER A 90 -11.60 -1.19 4.36
N CYS A 91 -12.49 -0.93 3.39
CA CYS A 91 -12.09 -0.63 2.02
C CYS A 91 -11.33 0.70 1.92
N ILE A 92 -11.77 1.74 2.65
CA ILE A 92 -11.09 3.03 2.71
C ILE A 92 -9.68 2.86 3.29
N GLU A 93 -9.56 2.17 4.44
CA GLU A 93 -8.28 1.93 5.11
C GLU A 93 -7.35 1.07 4.24
N SER A 94 -7.87 0.01 3.62
CA SER A 94 -7.10 -0.84 2.71
C SER A 94 -6.56 -0.04 1.53
N ARG A 95 -7.41 0.73 0.84
CA ARG A 95 -6.97 1.54 -0.31
C ARG A 95 -5.98 2.62 0.09
N ALA A 96 -6.15 3.26 1.23
CA ALA A 96 -5.19 4.22 1.76
C ALA A 96 -3.82 3.56 2.03
N ASN A 97 -3.81 2.37 2.62
CA ASN A 97 -2.59 1.61 2.87
C ASN A 97 -1.91 1.17 1.56
N ASP A 98 -2.68 0.74 0.55
CA ASP A 98 -2.15 0.40 -0.78
C ASP A 98 -1.45 1.60 -1.42
N ILE A 99 -2.08 2.79 -1.38
CA ILE A 99 -1.49 4.03 -1.92
C ILE A 99 -0.20 4.38 -1.18
N ILE A 100 -0.18 4.28 0.15
CA ILE A 100 1.03 4.52 0.97
C ILE A 100 2.14 3.55 0.56
N GLN A 101 1.81 2.28 0.35
CA GLN A 101 2.77 1.27 -0.06
C GLN A 101 3.29 1.52 -1.49
N GLU A 102 2.41 1.82 -2.45
CA GLU A 102 2.76 2.19 -3.83
C GLU A 102 3.74 3.39 -3.84
N GLN A 103 3.45 4.43 -3.05
CA GLN A 103 4.31 5.61 -2.92
C GLN A 103 5.67 5.27 -2.29
N ALA A 104 5.69 4.43 -1.26
CA ALA A 104 6.93 3.99 -0.63
C ALA A 104 7.79 3.14 -1.59
N GLU A 105 7.16 2.28 -2.40
CA GLU A 105 7.85 1.52 -3.44
C GLU A 105 8.43 2.42 -4.53
N ALA A 106 7.67 3.40 -4.98
CA ALA A 106 8.16 4.39 -5.95
C ALA A 106 9.39 5.14 -5.42
N LEU A 107 9.37 5.57 -4.15
CA LEU A 107 10.50 6.25 -3.51
C LEU A 107 11.73 5.34 -3.34
N ARG A 108 11.53 4.07 -2.97
CA ARG A 108 12.64 3.09 -2.85
C ARG A 108 13.29 2.76 -4.18
N ASN A 109 12.48 2.67 -5.23
CA ASN A 109 12.94 2.30 -6.57
C ASN A 109 13.52 3.50 -7.33
N LEU A 110 13.28 4.73 -6.87
CA LEU A 110 13.88 5.91 -7.44
C LEU A 110 15.39 5.92 -7.15
N PRO A 111 16.28 5.90 -8.14
CA PRO A 111 17.71 5.87 -7.91
C PRO A 111 18.21 7.15 -7.23
N VAL A 112 19.26 7.02 -6.41
CA VAL A 112 19.99 8.19 -5.88
C VAL A 112 20.81 8.80 -7.02
N TYR A 113 20.56 10.08 -7.31
CA TYR A 113 21.35 10.81 -8.27
C TYR A 113 22.62 11.33 -7.59
N ASN A 114 23.75 10.73 -7.88
CA ASN A 114 25.04 10.99 -7.23
C ASN A 114 26.01 11.82 -8.08
N LYS A 115 25.48 12.66 -8.97
CA LYS A 115 26.26 13.60 -9.79
C LYS A 115 25.90 15.04 -9.45
N THR A 116 26.71 15.99 -9.94
CA THR A 116 26.49 17.43 -9.71
C THR A 116 25.32 17.97 -10.52
N THR A 117 24.80 19.13 -10.12
CA THR A 117 23.78 19.85 -10.89
C THR A 117 24.27 20.19 -12.30
N ALA A 118 25.56 20.60 -12.43
CA ALA A 118 26.16 20.89 -13.72
C ALA A 118 26.17 19.66 -14.64
N HIS A 119 26.49 18.48 -14.10
CA HIS A 119 26.42 17.24 -14.87
C HIS A 119 24.98 16.95 -15.36
N ALA A 120 23.98 17.12 -14.48
CA ALA A 120 22.58 16.92 -14.86
C ALA A 120 22.12 17.88 -15.96
N GLU A 121 22.62 19.11 -15.97
CA GLU A 121 22.34 20.09 -17.01
C GLU A 121 22.99 19.72 -18.34
N GLU A 122 24.27 19.34 -18.32
CA GLU A 122 25.03 18.97 -19.49
C GLU A 122 24.47 17.72 -20.20
N HIS A 123 23.96 16.75 -19.42
CA HIS A 123 23.48 15.46 -19.94
C HIS A 123 21.94 15.39 -20.10
N GLY A 124 21.20 16.48 -19.85
CA GLY A 124 19.74 16.50 -19.96
C GLY A 124 19.02 15.70 -18.87
N GLU A 125 19.66 15.42 -17.73
CA GLU A 125 19.15 14.59 -16.63
C GLU A 125 18.51 15.41 -15.49
N ARG A 126 18.11 16.65 -15.77
CA ARG A 126 17.55 17.58 -14.78
C ARG A 126 16.35 17.03 -14.02
N ASP A 127 15.48 16.28 -14.70
CA ASP A 127 14.28 15.73 -14.05
C ASP A 127 14.63 14.59 -13.10
N GLN A 128 15.59 13.74 -13.45
CA GLN A 128 16.13 12.69 -12.57
C GLN A 128 16.80 13.30 -11.33
N TYR A 129 17.62 14.34 -11.54
CA TYR A 129 18.24 15.10 -10.45
C TYR A 129 17.19 15.69 -9.50
N ARG A 130 16.17 16.38 -10.05
CA ARG A 130 15.11 17.01 -9.25
C ARG A 130 14.30 15.97 -8.46
N ALA A 131 13.91 14.88 -9.10
CA ALA A 131 13.18 13.79 -8.45
C ALA A 131 13.99 13.18 -7.31
N SER A 132 15.27 12.86 -7.54
CA SER A 132 16.16 12.34 -6.51
C SER A 132 16.39 13.34 -5.37
N MET A 133 16.59 14.63 -5.69
CA MET A 133 16.74 15.68 -4.68
C MET A 133 15.51 15.81 -3.80
N GLN A 134 14.31 15.80 -4.39
CA GLN A 134 13.05 15.85 -3.64
C GLN A 134 12.91 14.64 -2.72
N ALA A 135 13.22 13.44 -3.20
CA ALA A 135 13.19 12.24 -2.39
C ALA A 135 14.23 12.26 -1.26
N ASN A 136 15.41 12.83 -1.47
CA ASN A 136 16.42 13.03 -0.42
C ASN A 136 15.91 14.01 0.66
N ILE A 137 15.23 15.10 0.27
CA ILE A 137 14.61 16.05 1.21
C ILE A 137 13.52 15.36 2.02
N MET A 138 12.68 14.55 1.39
CA MET A 138 11.64 13.77 2.09
C MET A 138 12.27 12.75 3.06
N CYS A 139 13.36 12.09 2.65
CA CYS A 139 14.10 11.16 3.52
C CYS A 139 14.70 11.87 4.73
N ARG A 140 15.30 13.06 4.54
CA ARG A 140 15.79 13.90 5.64
C ARG A 140 14.68 14.20 6.64
N THR A 141 13.52 14.70 6.17
CA THR A 141 12.39 15.03 7.04
C THR A 141 11.94 13.80 7.81
N ALA A 142 11.79 12.65 7.15
CA ALA A 142 11.42 11.41 7.82
C ALA A 142 12.45 10.94 8.88
N ILE A 143 13.75 11.20 8.67
CA ILE A 143 14.79 10.93 9.68
C ILE A 143 14.63 11.89 10.87
N GLU A 144 14.37 13.17 10.63
CA GLU A 144 14.16 14.18 11.67
C GLU A 144 12.92 13.84 12.53
N ASP A 145 11.81 13.48 11.87
CA ASP A 145 10.57 13.03 12.52
C ASP A 145 10.81 11.73 13.32
N ALA A 146 11.49 10.75 12.73
CA ALA A 146 11.79 9.50 13.41
C ALA A 146 12.68 9.71 14.66
N ILE A 147 13.65 10.62 14.59
CA ILE A 147 14.45 10.98 15.78
C ILE A 147 13.59 11.66 16.84
N HIS A 148 12.71 12.58 16.44
CA HIS A 148 11.84 13.31 17.35
C HIS A 148 10.83 12.38 18.04
N ASP A 149 10.18 11.49 17.28
CA ASP A 149 9.07 10.69 17.77
C ASP A 149 9.51 9.41 18.51
N HIS A 150 10.66 8.85 18.13
CA HIS A 150 11.17 7.58 18.64
C HIS A 150 12.36 7.70 19.61
N TYR A 151 12.81 8.92 19.96
CA TYR A 151 13.83 9.10 20.98
C TYR A 151 13.19 9.40 22.33
N ARG A 152 13.29 8.45 23.26
CA ARG A 152 12.77 8.59 24.64
C ARG A 152 13.73 7.90 25.61
N ASP A 153 13.84 8.40 26.81
CA ASP A 153 14.63 7.82 27.89
C ASP A 153 16.09 7.52 27.49
N ASN A 154 16.69 8.44 26.76
CA ASN A 154 18.06 8.32 26.20
C ASN A 154 18.26 7.11 25.26
N ARG A 155 17.19 6.62 24.64
CA ARG A 155 17.21 5.53 23.66
C ARG A 155 16.44 5.89 22.42
N LEU A 156 16.93 5.44 21.28
CA LEU A 156 16.23 5.51 19.99
C LEU A 156 15.58 4.16 19.73
N ASP A 157 14.25 4.16 19.57
CA ASP A 157 13.51 2.96 19.21
C ASP A 157 13.87 2.55 17.75
N PRO A 158 14.27 1.29 17.52
CA PRO A 158 14.55 0.78 16.17
C PRO A 158 13.40 0.91 15.19
N ALA A 159 12.15 0.96 15.64
CA ALA A 159 10.96 1.07 14.78
C ALA A 159 11.05 2.30 13.86
N GLY A 160 11.45 3.47 14.38
CA GLY A 160 11.59 4.67 13.57
C GLY A 160 12.65 4.54 12.47
N VAL A 161 13.75 3.83 12.73
CA VAL A 161 14.78 3.53 11.72
C VAL A 161 14.25 2.55 10.67
N GLN A 162 13.54 1.51 11.10
CA GLN A 162 12.96 0.51 10.20
C GLN A 162 11.93 1.13 9.25
N ASP A 163 11.11 2.05 9.72
CA ASP A 163 10.13 2.77 8.91
C ASP A 163 10.79 3.64 7.85
N VAL A 164 11.85 4.38 8.21
CA VAL A 164 12.63 5.16 7.24
C VAL A 164 13.26 4.25 6.18
N LEU A 165 13.90 3.15 6.59
CA LEU A 165 14.51 2.18 5.67
C LEU A 165 13.47 1.51 4.76
N LYS A 166 12.29 1.19 5.27
CA LYS A 166 11.18 0.61 4.51
C LYS A 166 10.66 1.58 3.45
N ARG A 167 10.57 2.87 3.78
CA ARG A 167 10.01 3.91 2.90
C ARG A 167 11.00 4.38 1.83
N PHE A 168 12.25 4.61 2.18
CA PHE A 168 13.25 5.25 1.30
C PHE A 168 14.33 4.30 0.79
N GLY A 169 14.42 3.10 1.33
CA GLY A 169 15.48 2.14 1.02
C GLY A 169 16.80 2.44 1.70
N VAL A 170 17.67 1.44 1.69
CA VAL A 170 19.00 1.51 2.33
C VAL A 170 19.89 2.55 1.67
N GLU A 171 19.95 2.55 0.33
CA GLU A 171 20.85 3.41 -0.44
C GLU A 171 20.60 4.90 -0.15
N ARG A 172 19.35 5.35 -0.29
CA ARG A 172 18.97 6.74 -0.06
C ARG A 172 19.15 7.16 1.40
N THR A 173 18.72 6.31 2.34
CA THR A 173 18.89 6.60 3.78
C THR A 173 20.38 6.75 4.12
N CYS A 174 21.21 5.85 3.66
CA CYS A 174 22.67 5.93 3.87
C CYS A 174 23.26 7.18 3.18
N TYR A 175 22.80 7.54 1.98
CA TYR A 175 23.26 8.71 1.26
C TYR A 175 22.98 10.02 2.01
N VAL A 176 21.74 10.20 2.50
CA VAL A 176 21.34 11.38 3.27
C VAL A 176 22.10 11.47 4.60
N LEU A 177 22.27 10.36 5.30
CA LEU A 177 23.01 10.29 6.55
C LEU A 177 24.50 10.53 6.35
N ALA A 178 25.10 9.99 5.29
CA ALA A 178 26.51 10.22 4.97
C ALA A 178 26.77 11.69 4.65
N ALA A 179 25.92 12.33 3.86
CA ALA A 179 26.00 13.76 3.60
C ALA A 179 25.91 14.57 4.89
N THR A 180 25.01 14.18 5.80
CA THR A 180 24.84 14.84 7.09
C THR A 180 26.07 14.69 7.99
N VAL A 181 26.65 13.49 8.07
CA VAL A 181 27.86 13.23 8.85
C VAL A 181 29.08 13.96 8.28
N GLN A 182 29.22 14.01 6.94
CA GLN A 182 30.28 14.75 6.30
C GLN A 182 30.18 16.26 6.53
N ASP A 183 28.96 16.84 6.47
CA ASP A 183 28.73 18.26 6.78
C ASP A 183 29.04 18.60 8.24
N LYS A 184 28.86 17.65 9.16
CA LYS A 184 29.10 17.77 10.59
C LYS A 184 30.41 17.11 11.05
N ASP A 185 31.38 16.87 10.15
CA ASP A 185 32.65 16.17 10.47
C ASP A 185 33.47 16.88 11.56
N TRP A 186 33.32 18.20 11.69
CA TRP A 186 33.92 19.02 12.73
C TRP A 186 33.35 18.77 14.14
N ASP A 187 32.15 18.15 14.26
CA ASP A 187 31.46 17.98 15.55
C ASP A 187 31.99 16.74 16.29
N GLY A 188 32.49 16.96 17.52
CA GLY A 188 33.01 15.87 18.35
C GLY A 188 31.98 14.88 18.87
N ARG A 189 30.67 15.16 18.71
CA ARG A 189 29.56 14.27 19.09
C ARG A 189 29.27 13.20 18.05
N ILE A 190 29.82 13.35 16.85
CA ILE A 190 29.79 12.31 15.80
C ILE A 190 31.00 11.39 16.02
N SER A 191 30.74 10.11 16.12
CA SER A 191 31.77 9.10 16.35
C SER A 191 32.74 8.96 15.16
N SER A 192 34.02 8.66 15.44
CA SER A 192 35.05 8.45 14.41
C SER A 192 34.67 7.30 13.47
N SER A 193 33.99 6.27 13.98
CA SER A 193 33.48 5.16 13.17
C SER A 193 32.46 5.61 12.12
N ASN A 194 31.54 6.51 12.50
CA ASN A 194 30.53 7.03 11.58
C ASN A 194 31.12 8.04 10.59
N LYS A 195 32.08 8.84 11.02
CA LYS A 195 32.86 9.71 10.10
C LYS A 195 33.60 8.88 9.04
N GLN A 196 34.25 7.82 9.45
CA GLN A 196 34.96 6.91 8.52
C GLN A 196 33.97 6.21 7.57
N TRP A 197 32.84 5.73 8.08
CA TRP A 197 31.79 5.14 7.25
C TRP A 197 31.25 6.11 6.21
N ALA A 198 30.95 7.35 6.62
CA ALA A 198 30.40 8.36 5.72
C ALA A 198 31.38 8.73 4.59
N LYS A 199 32.70 8.76 4.85
CA LYS A 199 33.73 9.01 3.82
C LYS A 199 33.74 7.96 2.71
N GLY A 200 33.21 6.77 2.96
CA GLY A 200 33.05 5.72 1.94
C GLY A 200 31.90 5.95 0.97
N ILE A 201 31.06 6.97 1.20
CA ILE A 201 29.92 7.32 0.34
C ILE A 201 30.21 8.64 -0.34
N GLU A 202 30.31 8.63 -1.67
CA GLU A 202 30.60 9.82 -2.45
C GLU A 202 29.39 10.76 -2.49
N ILE A 203 29.57 11.98 -2.01
CA ILE A 203 28.58 13.05 -2.05
C ILE A 203 29.10 14.13 -2.99
N PRO A 204 28.48 14.33 -4.17
CA PRO A 204 28.92 15.36 -5.12
C PRO A 204 28.80 16.76 -4.52
N GLN A 205 29.85 17.54 -4.68
CA GLN A 205 29.87 18.94 -4.25
C GLN A 205 29.81 19.85 -5.48
N ASP A 206 28.73 20.61 -5.59
CA ASP A 206 28.62 21.67 -6.59
C ASP A 206 29.56 22.81 -6.21
N LYS A 207 30.62 22.98 -6.99
CA LYS A 207 31.62 24.03 -6.74
C LYS A 207 31.20 25.43 -7.23
N THR A 208 30.02 25.57 -7.83
CA THR A 208 29.62 26.72 -8.63
C THR A 208 29.05 27.89 -7.86
N ALA A 209 28.76 27.79 -6.59
CA ALA A 209 28.41 28.95 -5.77
C ALA A 209 28.66 28.65 -4.30
N TRP A 210 29.37 29.54 -3.65
CA TRP A 210 29.74 29.44 -2.23
C TRP A 210 28.55 29.35 -1.26
N ASN A 211 27.31 29.54 -1.76
CA ASN A 211 26.04 29.41 -0.99
C ASN A 211 25.18 28.21 -1.34
N SER A 212 25.58 27.35 -2.28
CA SER A 212 24.67 26.34 -2.81
C SER A 212 25.32 24.98 -2.99
N ALA A 213 25.88 24.44 -1.93
CA ALA A 213 26.05 23.00 -1.92
C ALA A 213 24.64 22.41 -1.91
N SER A 214 24.21 21.86 -3.06
CA SER A 214 22.88 21.30 -3.24
C SER A 214 22.55 20.20 -2.21
N TYR A 215 23.60 19.47 -1.74
CA TYR A 215 23.46 18.47 -0.68
C TYR A 215 23.01 19.07 0.67
N ARG A 216 23.25 20.37 0.94
CA ARG A 216 22.79 21.01 2.18
C ARG A 216 21.27 21.04 2.32
N ARG A 217 20.54 20.89 1.22
CA ARG A 217 19.06 20.85 1.26
C ARG A 217 18.52 19.59 1.92
N PHE A 218 19.26 18.49 1.92
CA PHE A 218 18.83 17.22 2.47
C PHE A 218 19.68 16.72 3.65
N ILE A 219 20.55 17.55 4.24
CA ILE A 219 21.20 17.21 5.51
C ILE A 219 20.22 17.31 6.67
N VAL A 220 20.34 16.41 7.63
CA VAL A 220 19.57 16.43 8.88
C VAL A 220 20.04 17.60 9.73
N GLY A 221 19.27 18.68 9.75
CA GLY A 221 19.61 19.96 10.41
C GLY A 221 18.95 20.13 11.78
N ASN A 222 17.71 19.66 11.90
CA ASN A 222 16.89 19.90 13.09
C ASN A 222 17.14 18.91 14.25
N ALA A 223 18.05 17.95 14.08
CA ALA A 223 18.39 16.99 15.12
C ALA A 223 19.78 17.28 15.73
N HIS A 224 19.89 17.06 17.04
CA HIS A 224 21.17 17.14 17.76
C HIS A 224 22.19 16.16 17.16
N PRO A 225 23.45 16.56 16.90
CA PRO A 225 24.45 15.69 16.26
C PRO A 225 24.65 14.33 16.92
N GLY A 226 24.59 14.24 18.24
CA GLY A 226 24.66 12.97 18.95
C GLY A 226 23.47 12.05 18.68
N LEU A 227 22.28 12.59 18.40
CA LEU A 227 21.11 11.79 17.99
C LEU A 227 21.24 11.31 16.56
N VAL A 228 21.83 12.12 15.68
CA VAL A 228 22.20 11.71 14.33
C VAL A 228 23.19 10.54 14.39
N ASP A 229 24.21 10.62 15.24
CA ASP A 229 25.19 9.53 15.43
C ASP A 229 24.52 8.23 15.89
N LEU A 230 23.59 8.31 16.85
CA LEU A 230 22.79 7.16 17.30
C LEU A 230 21.93 6.59 16.15
N PHE A 231 21.30 7.45 15.36
CA PHE A 231 20.48 7.02 14.24
C PHE A 231 21.33 6.29 13.17
N VAL A 232 22.52 6.83 12.84
CA VAL A 232 23.46 6.17 11.93
C VAL A 232 23.89 4.81 12.46
N ASN A 233 24.23 4.70 13.75
CA ASN A 233 24.60 3.42 14.36
C ASN A 233 23.46 2.38 14.24
N GLN A 234 22.22 2.81 14.47
CA GLN A 234 21.07 1.92 14.36
C GLN A 234 20.80 1.52 12.89
N VAL A 235 20.89 2.46 11.94
CA VAL A 235 20.78 2.15 10.50
C VAL A 235 21.83 1.13 10.07
N ARG A 236 23.10 1.32 10.45
CA ARG A 236 24.18 0.38 10.11
C ARG A 236 23.92 -1.02 10.66
N LYS A 237 23.39 -1.11 11.89
CA LYS A 237 22.99 -2.37 12.50
C LYS A 237 21.85 -3.06 11.74
N GLU A 238 20.79 -2.31 11.41
CA GLU A 238 19.65 -2.85 10.64
C GLU A 238 20.07 -3.32 9.24
N VAL A 239 20.95 -2.59 8.58
CA VAL A 239 21.50 -2.97 7.27
C VAL A 239 22.29 -4.28 7.35
N GLU A 240 23.06 -4.47 8.40
CA GLU A 240 23.81 -5.72 8.60
C GLU A 240 22.86 -6.91 8.83
N LEU A 241 21.86 -6.73 9.69
CA LEU A 241 20.82 -7.75 9.91
C LEU A 241 20.05 -8.11 8.63
N MET A 242 19.78 -7.11 7.76
CA MET A 242 19.15 -7.36 6.45
C MET A 242 20.04 -8.21 5.53
N LYS A 243 21.35 -7.98 5.53
CA LYS A 243 22.31 -8.77 4.74
C LYS A 243 22.38 -10.22 5.25
N GLU A 244 22.46 -10.42 6.56
CA GLU A 244 22.47 -11.74 7.18
C GLU A 244 21.21 -12.54 6.85
N ARG A 245 20.02 -11.91 6.95
CA ARG A 245 18.75 -12.55 6.58
C ARG A 245 18.71 -12.95 5.11
N LYS A 246 19.16 -12.07 4.19
CA LYS A 246 19.24 -12.39 2.76
C LYS A 246 20.17 -13.58 2.49
N SER A 247 21.33 -13.61 3.13
CA SER A 247 22.30 -14.69 2.96
C SER A 247 21.75 -16.02 3.47
N SER A 248 21.06 -16.02 4.62
CA SER A 248 20.41 -17.20 5.19
C SER A 248 19.28 -17.74 4.30
N VAL A 249 18.43 -16.85 3.75
CA VAL A 249 17.36 -17.26 2.82
C VAL A 249 17.92 -17.84 1.52
N LEU A 250 18.94 -17.19 0.94
CA LEU A 250 19.61 -17.70 -0.26
C LEU A 250 20.25 -19.08 -0.04
N LYS A 251 20.83 -19.31 1.14
CA LYS A 251 21.40 -20.62 1.51
C LYS A 251 20.31 -21.68 1.58
N LYS A 252 19.20 -21.41 2.26
CA LYS A 252 18.04 -22.33 2.34
C LYS A 252 17.44 -22.63 0.97
N LEU A 253 17.31 -21.62 0.09
CA LEU A 253 16.79 -21.82 -1.28
C LEU A 253 17.71 -22.73 -2.10
N LYS A 254 19.02 -22.58 -1.98
CA LYS A 254 19.99 -23.47 -2.67
C LYS A 254 19.92 -24.89 -2.13
N GLU A 255 19.75 -25.09 -0.83
CA GLU A 255 19.56 -26.39 -0.21
C GLU A 255 18.30 -27.08 -0.75
N VAL A 256 17.15 -26.39 -0.78
CA VAL A 256 15.89 -26.93 -1.33
C VAL A 256 15.99 -27.25 -2.83
N GLN A 257 16.68 -26.41 -3.62
CA GLN A 257 16.90 -26.67 -5.05
C GLN A 257 17.84 -27.87 -5.30
N SER A 258 18.81 -28.11 -4.40
CA SER A 258 19.69 -29.27 -4.49
C SER A 258 18.99 -30.57 -4.10
N GLU A 259 17.98 -30.52 -3.23
CA GLU A 259 17.18 -31.69 -2.82
C GLU A 259 16.09 -32.05 -3.85
N ASN A 260 15.64 -31.10 -4.68
CA ASN A 260 14.66 -31.29 -5.75
C ASN A 260 15.19 -30.76 -7.09
N PRO A 261 16.05 -31.48 -7.79
CA PRO A 261 16.49 -31.08 -9.12
C PRO A 261 15.30 -31.11 -10.09
N PRO A 262 15.16 -30.13 -10.99
CA PRO A 262 14.07 -30.11 -11.96
C PRO A 262 14.11 -31.39 -12.81
N LYS A 263 13.00 -32.15 -12.84
CA LYS A 263 12.85 -33.31 -13.71
C LYS A 263 13.01 -32.82 -15.15
N THR A 264 14.12 -33.23 -15.78
CA THR A 264 14.35 -33.01 -17.21
C THR A 264 13.21 -33.70 -17.98
N ALA A 265 12.39 -32.90 -18.66
CA ALA A 265 11.39 -33.39 -19.58
C ALA A 265 12.11 -34.13 -20.73
N THR A 266 12.06 -35.44 -20.70
CA THR A 266 12.48 -36.29 -21.83
C THR A 266 11.54 -36.03 -23.00
N SER A 267 12.06 -35.43 -24.05
CA SER A 267 11.38 -35.28 -25.35
C SER A 267 11.08 -36.67 -25.92
N PRO A 268 9.86 -36.92 -26.44
CA PRO A 268 9.58 -38.19 -27.11
C PRO A 268 10.37 -38.26 -28.43
N LYS A 269 11.16 -39.34 -28.59
CA LYS A 269 11.79 -39.70 -29.84
C LYS A 269 10.70 -39.90 -30.91
N LYS A 270 10.77 -39.14 -32.00
CA LYS A 270 10.05 -39.46 -33.24
C LYS A 270 10.68 -40.73 -33.86
N GLU A 271 9.94 -41.84 -33.83
CA GLU A 271 10.22 -42.98 -34.69
C GLU A 271 9.90 -42.60 -36.14
N ALA A 272 10.90 -42.70 -36.98
CA ALA A 272 10.73 -42.65 -38.42
C ALA A 272 10.23 -44.05 -38.89
N VAL A 273 9.05 -44.07 -39.49
CA VAL A 273 8.57 -45.24 -40.26
C VAL A 273 8.96 -45.02 -41.71
N LEU A 274 9.64 -46.05 -42.25
CA LEU A 274 9.96 -46.23 -43.64
C LEU A 274 8.71 -46.40 -44.50
#